data_3e9f16f78c193ec4025e455765a75f16
#
_entry.id   3e9f16f78c193ec4025e455765a75f16
#
_cell.length_a   1.000
_cell.length_b   1.000
_cell.length_c   1.000
_cell.angle_alpha   90.00
_cell.angle_beta   90.00
_cell.angle_gamma   90.00
#
_symmetry.space_group_name_H-M   'P 1'
#
loop_
_entity.id
_entity.type
_entity.pdbx_description
1 polymer ?
#
loop_
_entity_poly.entity_id
_entity_poly.type
_entity_poly.pdbx_seq_one_letter_code
_entity_poly.pdbx_strand_id
1 'polypeptide(L)'
;MTLPRTPSQTVGPYYAIGLSRDPQNELAKRNDPGALRLIGQLIDGEGSPIGDGMIEIWDAAGHRWGRSGTDADGRFSFVVTKPDALPGEAPRFDVFVFARGLLRHELTRIYFPDETAANAADPVLSALDGAGAATLVAEEEDGALRWDVRMQGDRATVFFTH
;
A
#
# COMPACT_ATOMS: atom_id res chain seq x y z
N MET A 1 -28.87 -30.34 6.82
CA MET A 1 -27.69 -30.11 7.64
C MET A 1 -26.90 -28.98 6.96
N THR A 2 -26.80 -27.82 7.59
CA THR A 2 -26.01 -26.68 7.02
C THR A 2 -24.55 -26.87 7.42
N LEU A 3 -23.65 -26.99 6.45
CA LEU A 3 -22.23 -27.09 6.74
C LEU A 3 -21.73 -25.73 7.29
N PRO A 4 -20.81 -25.72 8.27
CA PRO A 4 -20.19 -24.50 8.74
C PRO A 4 -19.34 -23.87 7.62
N ARG A 5 -19.14 -22.55 7.69
CA ARG A 5 -18.21 -21.86 6.76
C ARG A 5 -16.79 -22.36 7.01
N THR A 6 -16.04 -22.53 5.94
CA THR A 6 -14.60 -22.78 6.03
C THR A 6 -13.92 -21.61 6.75
N PRO A 7 -13.09 -21.86 7.77
CA PRO A 7 -12.33 -20.80 8.42
C PRO A 7 -11.42 -20.06 7.44
N SER A 8 -11.12 -18.80 7.73
CA SER A 8 -10.12 -18.06 6.99
C SER A 8 -8.76 -18.74 7.11
N GLN A 9 -8.01 -18.79 6.02
CA GLN A 9 -6.70 -19.43 5.93
C GLN A 9 -5.70 -18.48 5.31
N THR A 10 -4.43 -18.58 5.72
CA THR A 10 -3.35 -17.85 5.06
C THR A 10 -3.21 -18.27 3.60
N VAL A 11 -2.81 -17.32 2.75
CA VAL A 11 -2.57 -17.58 1.32
C VAL A 11 -1.41 -18.54 1.04
N GLY A 12 -0.52 -18.75 2.03
CA GLY A 12 0.69 -19.55 1.88
C GLY A 12 1.79 -18.83 1.06
N PRO A 13 2.99 -19.41 0.92
CA PRO A 13 4.13 -18.70 0.32
C PRO A 13 4.08 -18.61 -1.22
N TYR A 14 3.34 -19.49 -1.87
CA TYR A 14 3.34 -19.56 -3.34
C TYR A 14 2.50 -18.49 -4.04
N TYR A 15 1.66 -17.77 -3.32
CA TYR A 15 0.83 -16.73 -3.93
C TYR A 15 1.68 -15.61 -4.55
N ALA A 16 2.76 -15.18 -3.89
CA ALA A 16 3.64 -14.15 -4.41
C ALA A 16 4.27 -14.60 -5.74
N ILE A 17 4.77 -15.84 -5.82
CA ILE A 17 5.36 -16.41 -7.05
C ILE A 17 4.34 -16.51 -8.17
N GLY A 18 3.11 -16.93 -7.88
CA GLY A 18 2.07 -17.16 -8.89
C GLY A 18 1.38 -15.88 -9.37
N LEU A 19 1.28 -14.88 -8.52
CA LEU A 19 0.48 -13.67 -8.78
C LEU A 19 1.32 -12.43 -9.12
N SER A 20 2.58 -12.35 -8.69
CA SER A 20 3.46 -11.23 -9.03
C SER A 20 4.09 -11.46 -10.40
N ARG A 21 3.74 -10.62 -11.37
CA ARG A 21 4.24 -10.70 -12.74
C ARG A 21 4.56 -9.30 -13.23
N ASP A 22 5.70 -9.13 -13.88
CA ASP A 22 6.03 -7.89 -14.59
C ASP A 22 5.18 -7.76 -15.87
N PRO A 23 4.71 -6.57 -16.21
CA PRO A 23 4.86 -5.25 -15.55
C PRO A 23 3.61 -4.82 -14.76
N GLN A 24 3.04 -5.65 -13.91
CA GLN A 24 1.83 -5.33 -13.13
C GLN A 24 2.02 -4.15 -12.16
N ASN A 25 3.26 -3.77 -11.87
CA ASN A 25 3.62 -2.64 -11.04
C ASN A 25 3.81 -1.33 -11.84
N GLU A 26 3.55 -1.32 -13.14
CA GLU A 26 3.63 -0.13 -13.98
C GLU A 26 2.22 0.34 -14.37
N LEU A 27 1.64 1.26 -13.59
CA LEU A 27 0.33 1.91 -13.87
C LEU A 27 0.50 3.12 -14.79
N ALA A 28 1.74 3.57 -14.98
CA ALA A 28 2.15 4.60 -15.91
C ALA A 28 3.47 4.19 -16.58
N LYS A 29 3.75 4.73 -17.76
CA LYS A 29 5.09 4.59 -18.36
C LYS A 29 6.05 5.56 -17.68
N ARG A 30 7.31 5.19 -17.54
CA ARG A 30 8.34 6.03 -16.89
C ARG A 30 8.48 7.43 -17.49
N ASN A 31 8.15 7.59 -18.76
CA ASN A 31 8.25 8.86 -19.49
C ASN A 31 6.90 9.60 -19.63
N ASP A 32 5.84 9.10 -19.03
CA ASP A 32 4.55 9.81 -19.04
C ASP A 32 4.67 11.10 -18.21
N PRO A 33 4.00 12.19 -18.62
CA PRO A 33 3.96 13.40 -17.81
C PRO A 33 3.41 13.10 -16.41
N GLY A 34 4.12 13.55 -15.37
CA GLY A 34 3.74 13.31 -13.98
C GLY A 34 4.01 11.88 -13.48
N ALA A 35 4.70 11.03 -14.25
CA ALA A 35 5.14 9.73 -13.78
C ALA A 35 6.13 9.87 -12.63
N LEU A 36 5.90 9.11 -11.55
CA LEU A 36 6.74 9.05 -10.38
C LEU A 36 6.99 7.60 -9.96
N ARG A 37 8.06 7.38 -9.24
CA ARG A 37 8.34 6.09 -8.60
C ARG A 37 7.79 6.12 -7.19
N LEU A 38 6.99 5.12 -6.86
CA LEU A 38 6.60 4.82 -5.49
C LEU A 38 7.39 3.58 -5.05
N ILE A 39 8.17 3.71 -3.99
CA ILE A 39 9.02 2.65 -3.43
C ILE A 39 8.70 2.46 -1.96
N GLY A 40 8.97 1.29 -1.44
CA GLY A 40 8.80 1.03 -0.02
C GLY A 40 9.33 -0.32 0.39
N GLN A 41 9.20 -0.62 1.67
CA GLN A 41 9.62 -1.87 2.29
C GLN A 41 8.49 -2.40 3.16
N LEU A 42 8.21 -3.69 3.06
CA LEU A 42 7.29 -4.40 3.94
C LEU A 42 8.10 -5.00 5.10
N ILE A 43 7.73 -4.66 6.33
CA ILE A 43 8.51 -4.91 7.54
C ILE A 43 7.60 -5.52 8.61
N ASP A 44 8.06 -6.55 9.28
CA ASP A 44 7.35 -7.19 10.39
C ASP A 44 7.46 -6.41 11.72
N GLY A 45 6.88 -6.96 12.79
CA GLY A 45 6.91 -6.35 14.12
C GLY A 45 8.27 -6.33 14.81
N GLU A 46 9.22 -7.12 14.34
CA GLU A 46 10.60 -7.16 14.84
C GLU A 46 11.54 -6.25 14.04
N GLY A 47 11.04 -5.61 12.98
CA GLY A 47 11.82 -4.78 12.08
C GLY A 47 12.50 -5.56 10.96
N SER A 48 12.20 -6.85 10.81
CA SER A 48 12.74 -7.69 9.75
C SER A 48 11.95 -7.55 8.45
N PRO A 49 12.60 -7.61 7.27
CA PRO A 49 11.92 -7.53 5.99
C PRO A 49 11.07 -8.77 5.71
N ILE A 50 9.92 -8.57 5.07
CA ILE A 50 9.04 -9.64 4.59
C ILE A 50 9.27 -9.82 3.09
N GLY A 51 10.10 -10.80 2.73
CA GLY A 51 10.57 -11.02 1.35
C GLY A 51 9.63 -11.83 0.45
N ASP A 52 8.48 -12.24 0.94
CA ASP A 52 7.45 -12.97 0.18
C ASP A 52 6.07 -12.31 0.31
N GLY A 53 6.07 -11.02 0.55
CA GLY A 53 4.88 -10.19 0.57
C GLY A 53 4.43 -9.78 -0.83
N MET A 54 3.25 -9.21 -0.90
CA MET A 54 2.67 -8.66 -2.12
C MET A 54 1.83 -7.44 -1.76
N ILE A 55 2.07 -6.36 -2.49
CA ILE A 55 1.34 -5.10 -2.34
C ILE A 55 0.49 -4.89 -3.59
N GLU A 56 -0.77 -4.57 -3.41
CA GLU A 56 -1.63 -4.08 -4.47
C GLU A 56 -2.03 -2.65 -4.18
N ILE A 57 -2.08 -1.84 -5.22
CA ILE A 57 -2.58 -0.46 -5.15
C ILE A 57 -3.76 -0.29 -6.09
N TRP A 58 -4.73 0.49 -5.65
CA TRP A 58 -5.92 0.85 -6.41
C TRP A 58 -6.10 2.37 -6.47
N ASP A 59 -6.14 2.90 -7.67
CA ASP A 59 -6.54 4.26 -7.98
C ASP A 59 -8.03 4.28 -8.30
N ALA A 60 -8.84 4.71 -7.35
CA ALA A 60 -10.30 4.70 -7.51
C ALA A 60 -10.80 5.75 -8.51
N ALA A 61 -10.11 6.89 -8.65
CA ALA A 61 -10.48 7.94 -9.59
C ALA A 61 -10.17 7.55 -11.05
N GLY A 62 -8.97 7.00 -11.27
CA GLY A 62 -8.51 6.58 -12.60
C GLY A 62 -8.88 5.14 -12.98
N HIS A 63 -9.54 4.38 -12.08
CA HIS A 63 -9.83 2.95 -12.25
C HIS A 63 -8.61 2.12 -12.66
N ARG A 64 -7.46 2.40 -12.02
CA ARG A 64 -6.19 1.74 -12.29
C ARG A 64 -5.79 0.87 -11.12
N TRP A 65 -5.22 -0.29 -11.44
CA TRP A 65 -4.75 -1.26 -10.47
C TRP A 65 -3.31 -1.65 -10.76
N GLY A 66 -2.54 -1.89 -9.71
CA GLY A 66 -1.19 -2.41 -9.82
C GLY A 66 -0.83 -3.37 -8.70
N ARG A 67 0.18 -4.20 -8.96
CA ARG A 67 0.68 -5.20 -8.02
C ARG A 67 2.21 -5.27 -8.09
N SER A 68 2.84 -5.33 -6.93
CA SER A 68 4.27 -5.60 -6.75
C SER A 68 4.47 -6.68 -5.72
N GLY A 69 5.25 -7.69 -6.01
CA GLY A 69 5.81 -8.57 -4.99
C GLY A 69 6.94 -7.85 -4.23
N THR A 70 7.31 -8.37 -3.06
CA THR A 70 8.52 -7.92 -2.35
C THR A 70 9.72 -8.78 -2.73
N ASP A 71 10.91 -8.18 -2.77
CA ASP A 71 12.18 -8.88 -2.90
C ASP A 71 12.66 -9.46 -1.54
N ALA A 72 13.84 -10.08 -1.52
CA ALA A 72 14.41 -10.68 -0.31
C ALA A 72 14.62 -9.66 0.84
N ASP A 73 14.76 -8.38 0.49
CA ASP A 73 14.87 -7.27 1.45
C ASP A 73 13.49 -6.65 1.78
N GLY A 74 12.40 -7.28 1.38
CA GLY A 74 11.03 -6.77 1.59
C GLY A 74 10.67 -5.55 0.74
N ARG A 75 11.48 -5.18 -0.27
CA ARG A 75 11.27 -3.97 -1.08
C ARG A 75 10.25 -4.23 -2.18
N PHE A 76 9.41 -3.22 -2.42
CA PHE A 76 8.47 -3.17 -3.53
C PHE A 76 8.59 -1.83 -4.27
N SER A 77 8.10 -1.79 -5.50
CA SER A 77 8.10 -0.54 -6.27
C SER A 77 6.98 -0.51 -7.30
N PHE A 78 6.52 0.72 -7.59
CA PHE A 78 5.56 1.00 -8.65
C PHE A 78 6.03 2.19 -9.50
N VAL A 79 5.56 2.23 -10.75
CA VAL A 79 5.58 3.42 -11.59
C VAL A 79 4.13 3.89 -11.74
N VAL A 80 3.83 5.08 -11.25
CA VAL A 80 2.46 5.61 -11.17
C VAL A 80 2.41 7.06 -11.62
N THR A 81 1.22 7.56 -11.86
CA THR A 81 0.93 9.00 -11.79
C THR A 81 0.04 9.24 -10.58
N LYS A 82 0.13 10.42 -9.96
CA LYS A 82 -0.75 10.79 -8.85
C LYS A 82 -2.21 10.64 -9.28
N PRO A 83 -3.07 9.99 -8.50
CA PRO A 83 -4.50 9.94 -8.75
C PRO A 83 -5.15 11.32 -8.64
N ASP A 84 -6.27 11.51 -9.31
CA ASP A 84 -7.16 12.63 -9.02
C ASP A 84 -7.83 12.43 -7.65
N ALA A 85 -8.18 13.55 -7.00
CA ALA A 85 -8.94 13.51 -5.76
C ALA A 85 -10.38 13.03 -6.02
N LEU A 86 -10.90 12.19 -5.15
CA LEU A 86 -12.33 11.92 -5.09
C LEU A 86 -13.07 13.06 -4.34
N PRO A 87 -14.37 13.27 -4.57
CA PRO A 87 -15.12 14.32 -3.88
C PRO A 87 -15.00 14.23 -2.36
N GLY A 88 -14.40 15.24 -1.74
CA GLY A 88 -14.21 15.33 -0.28
C GLY A 88 -13.05 14.50 0.28
N GLU A 89 -12.19 13.94 -0.55
CA GLU A 89 -11.01 13.17 -0.14
C GLU A 89 -9.74 13.72 -0.81
N ALA A 90 -8.58 13.53 -0.18
CA ALA A 90 -7.29 13.83 -0.79
C ALA A 90 -6.90 12.80 -1.86
N PRO A 91 -6.03 13.16 -2.83
CA PRO A 91 -5.44 12.19 -3.76
C PRO A 91 -4.75 11.05 -3.00
N ARG A 92 -5.09 9.80 -3.34
CA ARG A 92 -4.57 8.62 -2.64
C ARG A 92 -4.64 7.35 -3.48
N PHE A 93 -3.88 6.36 -3.08
CA PHE A 93 -4.12 4.96 -3.43
C PHE A 93 -4.74 4.21 -2.26
N ASP A 94 -5.73 3.36 -2.52
CA ASP A 94 -6.09 2.30 -1.60
C ASP A 94 -5.10 1.15 -1.78
N VAL A 95 -4.65 0.55 -0.67
CA VAL A 95 -3.56 -0.43 -0.65
C VAL A 95 -4.01 -1.70 0.04
N PHE A 96 -3.72 -2.83 -0.60
CA PHE A 96 -3.95 -4.15 -0.04
C PHE A 96 -2.60 -4.83 0.20
N VAL A 97 -2.37 -5.29 1.42
CA VAL A 97 -1.14 -5.94 1.84
C VAL A 97 -1.40 -7.42 2.07
N PHE A 98 -0.61 -8.25 1.41
CA PHE A 98 -0.66 -9.70 1.54
C PHE A 98 0.69 -10.20 2.04
N ALA A 99 0.67 -11.08 3.04
CA ALA A 99 1.86 -11.74 3.57
C ALA A 99 1.51 -13.12 4.13
N ARG A 100 2.50 -14.00 4.24
CA ARG A 100 2.35 -15.25 4.97
C ARG A 100 1.93 -14.98 6.42
N GLY A 101 1.08 -15.84 6.96
CA GLY A 101 0.58 -15.70 8.33
C GLY A 101 -0.66 -14.83 8.47
N LEU A 102 -0.92 -13.93 7.53
CA LEU A 102 -2.17 -13.18 7.51
C LEU A 102 -3.33 -14.10 7.09
N LEU A 103 -4.42 -14.10 7.86
CA LEU A 103 -5.66 -14.82 7.53
C LEU A 103 -6.54 -14.00 6.57
N ARG A 104 -6.31 -12.72 6.48
CA ARG A 104 -6.91 -11.76 5.56
C ARG A 104 -5.84 -10.79 5.11
N HIS A 105 -6.03 -10.18 3.93
CA HIS A 105 -5.22 -9.04 3.54
C HIS A 105 -5.49 -7.85 4.47
N GLU A 106 -4.50 -7.00 4.64
CA GLU A 106 -4.68 -5.74 5.35
C GLU A 106 -5.00 -4.64 4.35
N LEU A 107 -5.91 -3.73 4.72
CA LEU A 107 -6.31 -2.59 3.93
C LEU A 107 -5.72 -1.32 4.54
N THR A 108 -5.09 -0.50 3.70
CA THR A 108 -4.54 0.80 4.12
C THR A 108 -4.60 1.79 2.96
N ARG A 109 -3.96 2.96 3.10
CA ARG A 109 -3.91 4.02 2.08
C ARG A 109 -2.53 4.64 2.00
N ILE A 110 -2.20 5.19 0.82
CA ILE A 110 -1.03 6.05 0.62
C ILE A 110 -1.52 7.41 0.16
N TYR A 111 -1.13 8.45 0.90
CA TYR A 111 -1.36 9.85 0.57
C TYR A 111 -0.06 10.52 0.10
N PHE A 112 -0.19 11.66 -0.55
CA PHE A 112 0.91 12.38 -1.17
C PHE A 112 1.39 13.54 -0.29
N PRO A 113 2.71 13.72 -0.07
CA PRO A 113 3.24 14.73 0.86
C PRO A 113 3.03 16.16 0.37
N ASP A 114 2.95 16.38 -0.95
CA ASP A 114 2.72 17.68 -1.56
C ASP A 114 1.25 18.15 -1.51
N GLU A 115 0.32 17.29 -1.06
CA GLU A 115 -1.11 17.59 -0.93
C GLU A 115 -1.51 18.05 0.49
N THR A 116 -0.68 18.88 1.12
CA THR A 116 -0.82 19.27 2.54
C THR A 116 -2.23 19.79 2.88
N ALA A 117 -2.81 20.66 2.03
CA ALA A 117 -4.13 21.24 2.29
C ALA A 117 -5.25 20.20 2.11
N ALA A 118 -5.16 19.34 1.10
CA ALA A 118 -6.12 18.26 0.86
C ALA A 118 -6.03 17.21 1.98
N ASN A 119 -4.81 16.81 2.37
CA ASN A 119 -4.57 15.88 3.47
C ASN A 119 -5.14 16.38 4.79
N ALA A 120 -5.01 17.69 5.10
CA ALA A 120 -5.57 18.28 6.31
C ALA A 120 -7.11 18.28 6.33
N ALA A 121 -7.75 18.24 5.17
CA ALA A 121 -9.21 18.20 5.02
C ALA A 121 -9.74 16.78 4.81
N ASP A 122 -8.88 15.78 4.60
CA ASP A 122 -9.29 14.40 4.34
C ASP A 122 -9.94 13.78 5.59
N PRO A 123 -11.13 13.17 5.47
CA PRO A 123 -11.87 12.65 6.62
C PRO A 123 -11.17 11.50 7.34
N VAL A 124 -10.35 10.71 6.64
CA VAL A 124 -9.60 9.60 7.24
C VAL A 124 -8.38 10.12 7.99
N LEU A 125 -7.57 10.97 7.37
CA LEU A 125 -6.40 11.56 8.03
C LEU A 125 -6.79 12.42 9.23
N SER A 126 -7.91 13.17 9.13
CA SER A 126 -8.42 14.00 10.22
C SER A 126 -8.97 13.21 11.41
N ALA A 127 -9.37 11.96 11.21
CA ALA A 127 -9.86 11.07 12.27
C ALA A 127 -8.74 10.37 13.04
N LEU A 128 -7.51 10.41 12.54
CA LEU A 128 -6.32 9.81 13.16
C LEU A 128 -5.57 10.83 14.01
N ASP A 129 -4.80 10.33 14.98
CA ASP A 129 -3.79 11.17 15.61
C ASP A 129 -2.64 11.47 14.63
N GLY A 130 -1.81 12.47 14.97
CA GLY A 130 -0.73 12.89 14.06
C GLY A 130 0.29 11.79 13.77
N ALA A 131 0.53 10.87 14.70
CA ALA A 131 1.46 9.75 14.49
C ALA A 131 0.86 8.71 13.56
N GLY A 132 -0.42 8.35 13.73
CA GLY A 132 -1.14 7.45 12.85
C GLY A 132 -1.29 8.03 11.44
N ALA A 133 -1.70 9.30 11.31
CA ALA A 133 -1.82 9.96 10.02
C ALA A 133 -0.48 9.99 9.25
N ALA A 134 0.64 10.22 9.95
CA ALA A 134 1.97 10.22 9.34
C ALA A 134 2.35 8.86 8.72
N THR A 135 1.83 7.73 9.24
CA THR A 135 2.11 6.41 8.65
C THR A 135 1.45 6.19 7.29
N LEU A 136 0.49 7.03 6.94
CA LEU A 136 -0.24 6.94 5.67
C LEU A 136 0.28 7.92 4.61
N VAL A 137 1.11 8.89 4.97
CA VAL A 137 1.66 9.87 4.02
C VAL A 137 3.05 9.43 3.59
N ALA A 138 3.27 9.34 2.27
CA ALA A 138 4.58 9.03 1.72
C ALA A 138 5.57 10.18 1.97
N GLU A 139 6.85 9.88 1.93
CA GLU A 139 7.94 10.85 2.03
C GLU A 139 8.65 11.00 0.68
N GLU A 140 9.18 12.17 0.38
CA GLU A 140 10.04 12.37 -0.79
C GLU A 140 11.47 11.91 -0.47
N GLU A 141 12.00 10.99 -1.27
CA GLU A 141 13.36 10.46 -1.13
C GLU A 141 13.99 10.28 -2.52
N ASP A 142 15.07 11.00 -2.80
CA ASP A 142 15.87 10.86 -4.03
C ASP A 142 15.05 10.86 -5.35
N GLY A 143 14.04 11.72 -5.42
CA GLY A 143 13.17 11.86 -6.60
C GLY A 143 12.15 10.71 -6.76
N ALA A 144 11.91 9.95 -5.71
CA ALA A 144 10.84 8.97 -5.58
C ALA A 144 9.96 9.33 -4.37
N LEU A 145 8.78 8.73 -4.32
CA LEU A 145 7.97 8.68 -3.10
C LEU A 145 8.30 7.39 -2.36
N ARG A 146 8.72 7.51 -1.11
CA ARG A 146 8.95 6.38 -0.22
C ARG A 146 7.81 6.21 0.74
N TRP A 147 7.31 4.98 0.87
CA TRP A 147 6.31 4.62 1.84
C TRP A 147 6.54 3.19 2.34
N ASP A 148 6.96 3.04 3.60
CA ASP A 148 7.21 1.75 4.21
C ASP A 148 5.95 1.22 4.91
N VAL A 149 5.68 -0.07 4.79
CA VAL A 149 4.60 -0.78 5.47
C VAL A 149 5.17 -1.51 6.68
N ARG A 150 4.78 -1.08 7.86
CA ARG A 150 5.14 -1.73 9.13
C ARG A 150 3.93 -2.47 9.66
N MET A 151 4.06 -3.78 9.76
CA MET A 151 2.92 -4.63 10.12
C MET A 151 2.53 -4.50 11.60
N GLN A 152 3.47 -4.18 12.48
CA GLN A 152 3.26 -4.07 13.92
C GLN A 152 4.28 -3.11 14.57
N GLY A 153 4.09 -2.81 15.87
CA GLY A 153 4.99 -1.98 16.66
C GLY A 153 4.53 -0.52 16.79
N ASP A 154 5.34 0.30 17.46
CA ASP A 154 5.00 1.69 17.82
C ASP A 154 4.76 2.63 16.63
N ARG A 155 5.27 2.27 15.47
CA ARG A 155 5.09 2.99 14.20
C ARG A 155 4.41 2.10 13.17
N ALA A 156 3.53 1.20 13.61
CA ALA A 156 2.76 0.37 12.70
C ALA A 156 1.94 1.24 11.74
N THR A 157 1.91 0.83 10.49
CA THR A 157 1.00 1.43 9.50
C THR A 157 -0.44 1.29 9.98
N VAL A 158 -1.24 2.34 9.83
CA VAL A 158 -2.66 2.27 10.15
C VAL A 158 -3.35 1.37 9.13
N PHE A 159 -4.01 0.32 9.61
CA PHE A 159 -4.83 -0.57 8.80
C PHE A 159 -6.31 -0.37 9.14
N PHE A 160 -7.15 -0.51 8.13
CA PHE A 160 -8.60 -0.35 8.26
C PHE A 160 -9.28 -1.71 8.47
N THR A 161 -10.25 -1.76 9.36
CA THR A 161 -11.06 -2.96 9.57
C THR A 161 -12.07 -3.15 8.45
N HIS A 162 -12.29 -4.40 8.04
CA HIS A 162 -13.32 -4.81 7.10
C HIS A 162 -14.69 -4.92 7.76
#